data_ab977da2c4d759c6491cc0238856ee92
#
_entry.id   ab977da2c4d759c6491cc0238856ee92
#
_cell.length_a   1.000
_cell.length_b   1.000
_cell.length_c   1.000
_cell.angle_alpha   90.00
_cell.angle_beta   90.00
_cell.angle_gamma   90.00
#
_symmetry.space_group_name_H-M   'P 1'
#
loop_
_entity.id
_entity.type
_entity.pdbx_description
1 polymer ?
#
loop_
_entity_poly.entity_id
_entity_poly.type
_entity_poly.pdbx_seq_one_letter_code
_entity_poly.pdbx_strand_id
1 'polypeptide(L)'
;MRIAKVWVFPILRILIFVAIAAALVKLAFFAAPAAGDDTVAVPTGELVEPQIAVAVGTITNDVSVDATVVADPAAPVPATLAGTVTGVDVVKGQAVAAGDRLATLRSETPQEPLVAADGTVTERKPIVKTAVITSPVAGTITSVAVIKDQTVVVGDAVAQVAPPTFHVTGSLAADQLYRLVSRPAEGSVAITGGPAPFPCTALTVGGSTSSSAGPDDGGEAGAPTGDSSGQSVSCVVPGDVTVFSGLAARLTIPAGVATDVLTVPLTAVEGAAGKGVVSVVGADGSTEKRDITLGINDGTIVEVTGGLAEGDLVLEFVPGAAAAPQGDCVDPATGADLCS
;
A
#
# COMPACT_ATOMS: atom_id res chain seq x y z
N MET A 1 96.94 -7.40 50.80
CA MET A 1 95.58 -6.95 50.40
C MET A 1 95.13 -7.27 48.97
N ARG A 2 95.51 -8.42 48.35
CA ARG A 2 95.07 -8.80 46.99
C ARG A 2 94.09 -9.98 46.94
N ILE A 3 93.93 -10.72 48.01
CA ILE A 3 93.05 -11.91 48.05
C ILE A 3 91.55 -11.52 48.21
N ALA A 4 91.25 -10.40 48.86
CA ALA A 4 89.85 -9.95 49.05
C ALA A 4 89.15 -9.45 47.75
N LYS A 5 89.92 -8.96 46.78
CA LYS A 5 89.39 -8.44 45.50
C LYS A 5 89.01 -9.50 44.48
N VAL A 6 89.64 -10.67 44.52
CA VAL A 6 89.48 -11.69 43.50
C VAL A 6 88.35 -12.69 43.88
N TRP A 7 88.06 -12.86 45.15
CA TRP A 7 87.05 -13.86 45.59
C TRP A 7 85.81 -13.22 46.26
N VAL A 8 86.00 -12.12 46.96
CA VAL A 8 84.85 -11.49 47.65
C VAL A 8 83.94 -10.76 46.70
N PHE A 9 84.50 -10.07 45.70
CA PHE A 9 83.69 -9.32 44.70
C PHE A 9 82.81 -10.20 43.81
N PRO A 10 83.25 -11.35 43.27
CA PRO A 10 82.39 -12.21 42.49
C PRO A 10 81.34 -12.89 43.36
N ILE A 11 81.68 -13.28 44.61
CA ILE A 11 80.70 -13.90 45.53
C ILE A 11 79.62 -12.92 45.94
N LEU A 12 79.98 -11.68 46.22
CA LEU A 12 79.02 -10.61 46.56
C LEU A 12 78.10 -10.30 45.36
N ARG A 13 78.62 -10.37 44.14
CA ARG A 13 77.83 -10.15 42.91
C ARG A 13 76.82 -11.28 42.68
N ILE A 14 77.22 -12.51 42.94
CA ILE A 14 76.32 -13.69 42.85
C ILE A 14 75.25 -13.62 43.92
N LEU A 15 75.59 -13.23 45.15
CA LEU A 15 74.63 -13.04 46.22
C LEU A 15 73.56 -11.97 45.93
N ILE A 16 73.96 -10.86 45.27
CA ILE A 16 73.07 -9.84 44.85
C ILE A 16 72.12 -10.36 43.76
N PHE A 17 72.66 -11.08 42.78
CA PHE A 17 71.79 -11.68 41.73
C PHE A 17 70.84 -12.74 42.29
N VAL A 18 71.24 -13.54 43.25
CA VAL A 18 70.36 -14.49 43.94
C VAL A 18 69.31 -13.79 44.74
N ALA A 19 69.67 -12.70 45.44
CA ALA A 19 68.72 -11.88 46.20
C ALA A 19 67.67 -11.22 45.25
N ILE A 20 68.12 -10.69 44.10
CA ILE A 20 67.24 -10.08 43.11
C ILE A 20 66.33 -11.14 42.49
N ALA A 21 66.89 -12.33 42.12
CA ALA A 21 66.11 -13.45 41.60
C ALA A 21 65.05 -13.94 42.61
N ALA A 22 65.40 -14.06 43.87
CA ALA A 22 64.47 -14.46 44.97
C ALA A 22 63.39 -13.37 45.17
N ALA A 23 63.72 -12.08 45.05
CA ALA A 23 62.78 -10.96 45.13
C ALA A 23 61.80 -11.00 43.94
N LEU A 24 62.32 -11.27 42.73
CA LEU A 24 61.47 -11.35 41.52
C LEU A 24 60.57 -12.61 41.55
N VAL A 25 61.07 -13.75 42.01
CA VAL A 25 60.24 -14.96 42.21
C VAL A 25 59.15 -14.70 43.28
N LYS A 26 59.50 -14.04 44.35
CA LYS A 26 58.50 -13.66 45.35
C LYS A 26 57.45 -12.71 44.83
N LEU A 27 57.85 -11.73 43.97
CA LEU A 27 56.95 -10.81 43.35
C LEU A 27 56.07 -11.49 42.24
N ALA A 28 56.62 -12.44 41.50
CA ALA A 28 55.90 -13.13 40.46
C ALA A 28 54.97 -14.26 40.94
N PHE A 29 55.34 -14.94 42.02
CA PHE A 29 54.57 -16.09 42.50
C PHE A 29 53.87 -15.88 43.86
N PHE A 30 54.27 -14.89 44.64
CA PHE A 30 53.70 -14.58 45.94
C PHE A 30 53.24 -13.12 46.08
N ALA A 31 53.16 -12.42 44.96
CA ALA A 31 52.31 -11.24 45.01
C ALA A 31 50.90 -11.71 45.24
N ALA A 32 50.43 -11.64 46.47
CA ALA A 32 49.01 -11.80 46.73
C ALA A 32 48.31 -10.89 45.70
N PRO A 33 47.29 -11.37 44.97
CA PRO A 33 46.46 -10.46 44.23
C PRO A 33 46.07 -9.39 45.25
N ALA A 34 46.46 -8.12 45.00
CA ALA A 34 45.86 -7.02 45.70
C ALA A 34 44.37 -7.26 45.59
N ALA A 35 43.73 -7.47 46.74
CA ALA A 35 42.29 -7.41 46.81
C ALA A 35 41.94 -5.96 46.50
N GLY A 36 42.06 -5.63 45.20
CA GLY A 36 41.23 -4.66 44.58
C GLY A 36 39.87 -5.31 44.62
N ASP A 37 38.96 -4.74 45.31
CA ASP A 37 37.54 -4.83 45.08
C ASP A 37 37.28 -4.38 43.60
N ASP A 38 37.74 -5.18 42.66
CA ASP A 38 37.12 -5.26 41.34
C ASP A 38 35.85 -6.06 41.48
N THR A 39 34.97 -5.65 42.37
CA THR A 39 33.57 -5.66 41.99
C THR A 39 33.52 -4.88 40.72
N VAL A 40 33.68 -5.59 39.57
CA VAL A 40 33.05 -5.18 38.34
C VAL A 40 31.66 -4.81 38.81
N ALA A 41 31.40 -3.50 38.87
CA ALA A 41 30.06 -3.02 39.09
C ALA A 41 29.27 -3.58 37.89
N VAL A 42 28.80 -4.83 38.07
CA VAL A 42 27.72 -5.32 37.24
C VAL A 42 26.66 -4.26 37.47
N PRO A 43 26.30 -3.48 36.47
CA PRO A 43 25.21 -2.54 36.65
C PRO A 43 24.00 -3.40 37.04
N THR A 44 23.77 -3.51 38.34
CA THR A 44 22.50 -3.96 38.90
C THR A 44 21.55 -2.78 38.76
N GLY A 45 21.37 -2.35 37.50
CA GLY A 45 20.22 -1.56 37.13
C GLY A 45 19.07 -2.54 37.29
N GLU A 46 18.27 -2.36 38.30
CA GLU A 46 16.94 -2.92 38.34
C GLU A 46 16.29 -2.43 37.03
N LEU A 47 16.12 -3.32 36.06
CA LEU A 47 15.38 -3.02 34.83
C LEU A 47 13.93 -2.84 35.28
N VAL A 48 13.59 -1.61 35.63
CA VAL A 48 12.20 -1.24 35.85
C VAL A 48 11.54 -1.38 34.48
N GLU A 49 10.72 -2.44 34.32
CA GLU A 49 9.94 -2.59 33.10
C GLU A 49 9.03 -1.38 32.93
N PRO A 50 9.07 -0.68 31.79
CA PRO A 50 8.26 0.50 31.56
C PRO A 50 6.78 0.13 31.67
N GLN A 51 6.04 0.96 32.41
CA GLN A 51 4.61 0.77 32.67
C GLN A 51 3.84 1.93 32.05
N ILE A 52 2.66 1.65 31.53
CA ILE A 52 1.76 2.65 30.98
C ILE A 52 0.38 2.50 31.61
N ALA A 53 -0.27 3.62 31.90
CA ALA A 53 -1.64 3.60 32.39
C ALA A 53 -2.63 3.47 31.22
N VAL A 54 -3.62 2.60 31.40
CA VAL A 54 -4.76 2.50 30.47
C VAL A 54 -5.54 3.81 30.51
N ALA A 55 -5.67 4.45 29.38
CA ALA A 55 -6.32 5.75 29.24
C ALA A 55 -7.48 5.69 28.24
N VAL A 56 -8.44 6.57 28.41
CA VAL A 56 -9.51 6.78 27.43
C VAL A 56 -8.95 7.62 26.27
N GLY A 57 -9.19 7.17 25.05
CA GLY A 57 -8.71 7.84 23.84
C GLY A 57 -9.60 7.63 22.63
N THR A 58 -9.19 8.22 21.52
CA THR A 58 -9.84 8.00 20.22
C THR A 58 -8.86 7.25 19.33
N ILE A 59 -9.32 6.18 18.71
CA ILE A 59 -8.57 5.40 17.73
C ILE A 59 -9.17 5.64 16.36
N THR A 60 -8.35 6.09 15.42
CA THR A 60 -8.74 6.23 14.01
C THR A 60 -7.98 5.17 13.22
N ASN A 61 -8.69 4.15 12.78
CA ASN A 61 -8.11 3.11 11.94
C ASN A 61 -8.18 3.55 10.48
N ASP A 62 -7.10 4.12 9.98
CA ASP A 62 -6.96 4.52 8.59
C ASP A 62 -6.01 3.57 7.85
N VAL A 63 -6.41 3.13 6.67
CA VAL A 63 -5.58 2.33 5.77
C VAL A 63 -5.07 3.22 4.66
N SER A 64 -3.75 3.41 4.58
CA SER A 64 -3.11 4.18 3.52
C SER A 64 -2.55 3.25 2.44
N VAL A 65 -2.81 3.59 1.19
CA VAL A 65 -2.40 2.82 0.01
C VAL A 65 -1.72 3.74 -1.00
N ASP A 66 -0.61 3.29 -1.55
CA ASP A 66 0.00 3.98 -2.67
C ASP A 66 -0.82 3.69 -3.94
N ALA A 67 -1.13 4.75 -4.67
CA ALA A 67 -2.07 4.74 -5.76
C ALA A 67 -1.60 5.63 -6.92
N THR A 68 -2.24 5.48 -8.06
CA THR A 68 -1.94 6.26 -9.27
C THR A 68 -3.24 6.80 -9.85
N VAL A 69 -3.19 8.03 -10.32
CA VAL A 69 -4.30 8.66 -11.05
C VAL A 69 -4.35 8.11 -12.48
N VAL A 70 -5.48 7.58 -12.88
CA VAL A 70 -5.70 6.99 -14.22
C VAL A 70 -6.89 7.68 -14.87
N ALA A 71 -6.77 8.01 -16.15
CA ALA A 71 -7.90 8.52 -16.92
C ALA A 71 -8.90 7.38 -17.20
N ASP A 72 -10.17 7.72 -17.21
CA ASP A 72 -11.20 6.74 -17.57
C ASP A 72 -11.03 6.29 -19.03
N PRO A 73 -11.30 5.01 -19.33
CA PRO A 73 -11.16 4.50 -20.67
C PRO A 73 -12.10 5.19 -21.65
N ALA A 74 -11.65 5.34 -22.90
CA ALA A 74 -12.48 5.90 -23.94
C ALA A 74 -13.69 5.00 -24.20
N ALA A 75 -14.88 5.60 -24.23
CA ALA A 75 -16.13 4.92 -24.52
C ALA A 75 -16.28 4.73 -26.04
N PRO A 76 -16.50 3.50 -26.55
CA PRO A 76 -16.81 3.27 -27.94
C PRO A 76 -18.22 3.77 -28.27
N VAL A 77 -18.37 4.43 -29.41
CA VAL A 77 -19.68 4.85 -29.94
C VAL A 77 -20.05 3.93 -31.07
N PRO A 78 -21.02 3.00 -30.87
CA PRO A 78 -21.38 2.03 -31.88
C PRO A 78 -22.34 2.60 -32.93
N ALA A 79 -22.29 2.04 -34.15
CA ALA A 79 -23.27 2.26 -35.18
C ALA A 79 -24.63 1.70 -34.76
N THR A 80 -25.68 2.50 -34.85
CA THR A 80 -27.06 2.10 -34.49
C THR A 80 -27.88 1.60 -35.68
N LEU A 81 -27.36 1.78 -36.89
CA LEU A 81 -28.00 1.38 -38.15
C LEU A 81 -26.94 0.76 -39.08
N ALA A 82 -27.27 -0.37 -39.70
CA ALA A 82 -26.48 -0.94 -40.77
C ALA A 82 -26.71 -0.16 -42.07
N GLY A 83 -25.62 0.22 -42.74
CA GLY A 83 -25.71 1.04 -43.96
C GLY A 83 -24.37 1.71 -44.30
N THR A 84 -24.45 2.75 -45.13
CA THR A 84 -23.29 3.52 -45.56
C THR A 84 -23.14 4.82 -44.79
N VAL A 85 -21.91 5.17 -44.41
CA VAL A 85 -21.58 6.41 -43.77
C VAL A 85 -21.66 7.55 -44.79
N THR A 86 -22.61 8.47 -44.65
CA THR A 86 -22.78 9.61 -45.57
C THR A 86 -21.97 10.82 -45.18
N GLY A 87 -21.64 10.94 -43.88
CA GLY A 87 -20.83 12.04 -43.39
C GLY A 87 -20.20 11.69 -42.06
N VAL A 88 -19.00 12.20 -41.81
CA VAL A 88 -18.29 12.16 -40.53
C VAL A 88 -18.05 13.63 -40.14
N ASP A 89 -18.62 14.03 -39.00
CA ASP A 89 -18.70 15.46 -38.60
C ASP A 89 -17.63 15.82 -37.55
N VAL A 90 -16.78 14.84 -37.17
CA VAL A 90 -15.76 15.01 -36.12
C VAL A 90 -14.39 14.53 -36.56
N VAL A 91 -13.36 15.07 -35.91
CA VAL A 91 -11.96 14.67 -36.09
C VAL A 91 -11.31 14.26 -34.77
N LYS A 92 -10.24 13.46 -34.85
CA LYS A 92 -9.44 13.07 -33.68
C LYS A 92 -8.92 14.34 -32.96
N GLY A 93 -9.03 14.35 -31.62
CA GLY A 93 -8.62 15.44 -30.75
C GLY A 93 -9.71 16.54 -30.58
N GLN A 94 -10.86 16.42 -31.23
CA GLN A 94 -11.96 17.37 -31.08
C GLN A 94 -12.70 17.11 -29.74
N ALA A 95 -13.01 18.17 -29.01
CA ALA A 95 -13.90 18.13 -27.87
C ALA A 95 -15.36 18.06 -28.34
N VAL A 96 -16.16 17.19 -27.70
CA VAL A 96 -17.58 17.00 -27.99
C VAL A 96 -18.37 16.96 -26.67
N ALA A 97 -19.61 17.48 -26.75
CA ALA A 97 -20.58 17.34 -25.67
C ALA A 97 -21.41 16.06 -25.86
N ALA A 98 -22.07 15.63 -24.77
CA ALA A 98 -23.06 14.54 -24.88
C ALA A 98 -24.20 14.98 -25.81
N GLY A 99 -24.54 14.12 -26.79
CA GLY A 99 -25.56 14.42 -27.81
C GLY A 99 -25.02 15.06 -29.08
N ASP A 100 -23.75 15.50 -29.15
CA ASP A 100 -23.14 16.05 -30.35
C ASP A 100 -23.10 15.01 -31.47
N ARG A 101 -23.34 15.48 -32.71
CA ARG A 101 -23.31 14.64 -33.89
C ARG A 101 -21.89 14.25 -34.25
N LEU A 102 -21.68 12.94 -34.42
CA LEU A 102 -20.38 12.37 -34.80
C LEU A 102 -20.36 11.91 -36.26
N ALA A 103 -21.42 11.22 -36.67
CA ALA A 103 -21.54 10.69 -38.03
C ALA A 103 -23.01 10.55 -38.45
N THR A 104 -23.24 10.46 -39.76
CA THR A 104 -24.56 10.18 -40.33
C THR A 104 -24.49 8.90 -41.15
N LEU A 105 -25.41 7.97 -40.87
CA LEU A 105 -25.57 6.69 -41.59
C LEU A 105 -26.82 6.71 -42.45
N ARG A 106 -26.75 6.06 -43.61
CA ARG A 106 -27.85 5.84 -44.51
C ARG A 106 -27.98 4.35 -44.85
N SER A 107 -29.15 3.81 -44.64
CA SER A 107 -29.50 2.43 -45.00
C SER A 107 -30.49 2.47 -46.14
N GLU A 108 -30.25 1.67 -47.14
CA GLU A 108 -31.17 1.49 -48.26
C GLU A 108 -31.60 0.01 -48.30
N THR A 109 -32.90 -0.21 -48.15
CA THR A 109 -33.47 -1.55 -48.21
C THR A 109 -34.22 -1.67 -49.56
N PRO A 110 -33.74 -2.49 -50.48
CA PRO A 110 -34.48 -2.76 -51.72
C PRO A 110 -35.86 -3.29 -51.40
N GLN A 111 -36.85 -2.89 -52.19
CA GLN A 111 -38.22 -3.43 -52.12
C GLN A 111 -38.42 -4.45 -53.26
N GLU A 112 -39.20 -5.48 -52.98
CA GLU A 112 -39.60 -6.43 -54.01
C GLU A 112 -40.39 -5.68 -55.11
N PRO A 113 -40.09 -5.98 -56.40
CA PRO A 113 -40.83 -5.38 -57.51
C PRO A 113 -42.32 -5.75 -57.44
N LEU A 114 -43.19 -4.86 -57.82
CA LEU A 114 -44.61 -5.16 -57.99
C LEU A 114 -44.79 -5.84 -59.34
N VAL A 115 -45.29 -7.10 -59.27
CA VAL A 115 -45.72 -7.81 -60.48
C VAL A 115 -47.24 -7.67 -60.59
N ALA A 116 -47.69 -6.96 -61.62
CA ALA A 116 -49.12 -6.78 -61.93
C ALA A 116 -49.69 -8.09 -62.56
N ALA A 117 -51.03 -8.23 -62.54
CA ALA A 117 -51.70 -9.38 -63.06
C ALA A 117 -51.50 -9.59 -64.58
N ASP A 118 -51.06 -8.55 -65.29
CA ASP A 118 -50.71 -8.57 -66.71
C ASP A 118 -49.22 -8.95 -66.98
N GLY A 119 -48.45 -9.28 -65.92
CA GLY A 119 -47.05 -9.66 -66.03
C GLY A 119 -46.09 -8.50 -66.09
N THR A 120 -46.54 -7.23 -65.96
CA THR A 120 -45.67 -6.05 -65.89
C THR A 120 -44.97 -6.00 -64.55
N VAL A 121 -43.64 -5.88 -64.60
CA VAL A 121 -42.78 -5.75 -63.39
C VAL A 121 -42.46 -4.25 -63.21
N THR A 122 -42.90 -3.68 -62.06
CA THR A 122 -42.60 -2.30 -61.69
C THR A 122 -41.63 -2.28 -60.52
N GLU A 123 -40.42 -1.74 -60.76
CA GLU A 123 -39.44 -1.56 -59.69
C GLU A 123 -39.92 -0.54 -58.65
N ARG A 124 -39.77 -0.89 -57.37
CA ARG A 124 -40.11 0.01 -56.25
C ARG A 124 -38.86 0.70 -55.75
N LYS A 125 -39.03 1.98 -55.41
CA LYS A 125 -37.93 2.75 -54.80
C LYS A 125 -37.49 2.09 -53.46
N PRO A 126 -36.18 1.98 -53.20
CA PRO A 126 -35.70 1.44 -51.94
C PRO A 126 -36.20 2.29 -50.76
N ILE A 127 -36.43 1.64 -49.64
CA ILE A 127 -36.71 2.31 -48.37
C ILE A 127 -35.40 2.87 -47.82
N VAL A 128 -35.33 4.19 -47.74
CA VAL A 128 -34.15 4.88 -47.19
C VAL A 128 -34.41 5.23 -45.74
N LYS A 129 -33.52 4.80 -44.85
CA LYS A 129 -33.48 5.18 -43.43
C LYS A 129 -32.18 5.94 -43.18
N THR A 130 -32.24 6.99 -42.36
CA THR A 130 -31.07 7.75 -41.94
C THR A 130 -30.99 7.75 -40.43
N ALA A 131 -29.81 7.48 -39.86
CA ALA A 131 -29.53 7.58 -38.45
C ALA A 131 -28.37 8.56 -38.22
N VAL A 132 -28.52 9.38 -37.22
CA VAL A 132 -27.46 10.26 -36.72
C VAL A 132 -26.82 9.57 -35.51
N ILE A 133 -25.54 9.38 -35.59
CA ILE A 133 -24.74 8.86 -34.45
C ILE A 133 -24.30 10.01 -33.60
N THR A 134 -24.62 9.98 -32.33
CA THR A 134 -24.29 11.05 -31.37
C THR A 134 -23.37 10.54 -30.27
N SER A 135 -22.61 11.43 -29.65
CA SER A 135 -21.77 11.10 -28.51
C SER A 135 -22.60 10.76 -27.29
N PRO A 136 -22.39 9.62 -26.62
CA PRO A 136 -23.09 9.27 -25.39
C PRO A 136 -22.60 10.08 -24.18
N VAL A 137 -21.38 10.57 -24.21
CA VAL A 137 -20.71 11.30 -23.12
C VAL A 137 -20.01 12.57 -23.65
N ALA A 138 -19.81 13.55 -22.78
CA ALA A 138 -18.91 14.64 -23.07
C ALA A 138 -17.45 14.17 -22.98
N GLY A 139 -16.58 14.65 -23.87
CA GLY A 139 -15.18 14.24 -23.84
C GLY A 139 -14.40 14.67 -25.08
N THR A 140 -13.28 14.00 -25.32
CA THR A 140 -12.43 14.24 -26.49
C THR A 140 -12.41 12.99 -27.38
N ILE A 141 -12.53 13.19 -28.68
CA ILE A 141 -12.44 12.10 -29.68
C ILE A 141 -11.00 11.58 -29.72
N THR A 142 -10.82 10.32 -29.29
CA THR A 142 -9.51 9.65 -29.31
C THR A 142 -9.23 8.97 -30.65
N SER A 143 -10.26 8.43 -31.28
CA SER A 143 -10.17 7.84 -32.62
C SER A 143 -11.50 7.95 -33.36
N VAL A 144 -11.43 8.04 -34.66
CA VAL A 144 -12.54 7.90 -35.60
C VAL A 144 -12.24 6.65 -36.42
N ALA A 145 -13.12 5.64 -36.33
CA ALA A 145 -12.89 4.33 -36.94
C ALA A 145 -13.56 4.17 -38.31
N VAL A 146 -14.35 5.17 -38.73
CA VAL A 146 -15.10 5.11 -39.97
C VAL A 146 -14.74 6.28 -40.92
N ILE A 147 -14.89 6.04 -42.21
CA ILE A 147 -14.71 7.06 -43.25
C ILE A 147 -16.00 7.20 -44.05
N LYS A 148 -16.12 8.34 -44.75
CA LYS A 148 -17.25 8.55 -45.65
C LYS A 148 -17.31 7.44 -46.72
N ASP A 149 -18.53 7.06 -47.11
CA ASP A 149 -18.87 6.01 -48.08
C ASP A 149 -18.49 4.57 -47.63
N GLN A 150 -18.04 4.38 -46.42
CA GLN A 150 -17.81 3.07 -45.82
C GLN A 150 -19.14 2.38 -45.41
N THR A 151 -19.27 1.11 -45.65
CA THR A 151 -20.38 0.29 -45.15
C THR A 151 -20.07 -0.20 -43.72
N VAL A 152 -21.04 -0.06 -42.83
CA VAL A 152 -20.95 -0.45 -41.40
C VAL A 152 -22.17 -1.33 -41.07
N VAL A 153 -21.98 -2.20 -40.04
CA VAL A 153 -23.08 -2.96 -39.47
C VAL A 153 -23.43 -2.45 -38.07
N VAL A 154 -24.58 -2.83 -37.55
CA VAL A 154 -24.98 -2.41 -36.18
C VAL A 154 -23.99 -3.00 -35.20
N GLY A 155 -23.46 -2.12 -34.31
CA GLY A 155 -22.47 -2.50 -33.30
C GLY A 155 -21.02 -2.13 -33.68
N ASP A 156 -20.73 -1.85 -34.96
CA ASP A 156 -19.39 -1.38 -35.36
C ASP A 156 -19.04 -0.07 -34.64
N ALA A 157 -17.80 0.04 -34.16
CA ALA A 157 -17.32 1.26 -33.52
C ALA A 157 -17.15 2.37 -34.58
N VAL A 158 -17.87 3.48 -34.40
CA VAL A 158 -17.79 4.68 -35.26
C VAL A 158 -16.67 5.60 -34.79
N ALA A 159 -16.61 5.83 -33.48
CA ALA A 159 -15.61 6.66 -32.83
C ALA A 159 -15.38 6.19 -31.39
N GLN A 160 -14.32 6.71 -30.77
CA GLN A 160 -14.08 6.56 -29.34
C GLN A 160 -13.98 7.93 -28.70
N VAL A 161 -14.68 8.11 -27.57
CA VAL A 161 -14.74 9.35 -26.81
C VAL A 161 -14.14 9.13 -25.41
N ALA A 162 -13.05 9.79 -25.09
CA ALA A 162 -12.48 9.76 -23.75
C ALA A 162 -13.16 10.86 -22.90
N PRO A 163 -13.85 10.48 -21.83
CA PRO A 163 -14.40 11.46 -20.90
C PRO A 163 -13.26 12.18 -20.14
N PRO A 164 -13.44 13.44 -19.70
CA PRO A 164 -12.46 14.15 -18.89
C PRO A 164 -12.56 13.76 -17.41
N THR A 165 -12.77 12.48 -17.13
CA THR A 165 -12.90 11.92 -15.79
C THR A 165 -11.72 11.04 -15.45
N PHE A 166 -11.39 10.98 -14.17
CA PHE A 166 -10.25 10.26 -13.64
C PHE A 166 -10.68 9.39 -12.46
N HIS A 167 -9.98 8.33 -12.26
CA HIS A 167 -10.06 7.52 -11.06
C HIS A 167 -8.66 7.30 -10.49
N VAL A 168 -8.60 7.03 -9.20
CA VAL A 168 -7.37 6.64 -8.50
C VAL A 168 -7.39 5.14 -8.32
N THR A 169 -6.33 4.46 -8.72
CA THR A 169 -6.18 3.01 -8.54
C THR A 169 -4.98 2.69 -7.68
N GLY A 170 -5.14 1.75 -6.77
CA GLY A 170 -4.08 1.25 -5.91
C GLY A 170 -4.24 -0.25 -5.65
N SER A 171 -3.31 -0.83 -4.92
CA SER A 171 -3.34 -2.23 -4.51
C SER A 171 -3.33 -2.32 -2.98
N LEU A 172 -4.34 -2.96 -2.40
CA LEU A 172 -4.42 -3.28 -0.98
C LEU A 172 -3.78 -4.63 -0.71
N ALA A 173 -2.84 -4.68 0.22
CA ALA A 173 -2.29 -5.94 0.71
C ALA A 173 -3.32 -6.71 1.55
N ALA A 174 -3.15 -8.04 1.66
CA ALA A 174 -4.13 -8.88 2.35
C ALA A 174 -4.29 -8.52 3.84
N ASP A 175 -3.22 -8.14 4.51
CA ASP A 175 -3.22 -7.68 5.90
C ASP A 175 -4.01 -6.38 6.08
N GLN A 176 -3.91 -5.46 5.14
CA GLN A 176 -4.67 -4.20 5.13
C GLN A 176 -6.17 -4.44 4.91
N LEU A 177 -6.53 -5.45 4.11
CA LEU A 177 -7.94 -5.82 3.91
C LEU A 177 -8.61 -6.29 5.20
N TYR A 178 -7.91 -7.05 6.04
CA TYR A 178 -8.44 -7.51 7.33
C TYR A 178 -8.62 -6.36 8.33
N ARG A 179 -7.97 -5.22 8.13
CA ARG A 179 -8.17 -4.03 8.94
C ARG A 179 -9.44 -3.25 8.56
N LEU A 180 -9.99 -3.48 7.36
CA LEU A 180 -11.24 -2.86 6.93
C LEU A 180 -12.43 -3.57 7.61
N VAL A 181 -12.88 -3.05 8.73
CA VAL A 181 -14.04 -3.57 9.49
C VAL A 181 -15.34 -3.44 8.70
N SER A 182 -15.42 -2.42 7.84
CA SER A 182 -16.57 -2.17 6.94
C SER A 182 -16.05 -1.86 5.54
N ARG A 183 -16.94 -1.85 4.54
CA ARG A 183 -16.62 -1.37 3.18
C ARG A 183 -16.93 0.12 3.11
N PRO A 184 -15.94 1.00 3.24
CA PRO A 184 -16.17 2.44 3.11
C PRO A 184 -16.52 2.77 1.66
N ALA A 185 -17.41 3.72 1.48
CA ALA A 185 -17.81 4.22 0.15
C ALA A 185 -16.97 5.41 -0.31
N GLU A 186 -16.19 5.99 0.60
CA GLU A 186 -15.41 7.20 0.39
C GLU A 186 -13.98 7.01 0.92
N GLY A 187 -13.06 7.76 0.36
CA GLY A 187 -11.66 7.84 0.80
C GLY A 187 -11.14 9.26 0.64
N SER A 188 -9.93 9.50 1.12
CA SER A 188 -9.20 10.75 0.92
C SER A 188 -8.00 10.51 0.03
N VAL A 189 -7.82 11.33 -0.99
CA VAL A 189 -6.70 11.25 -1.93
C VAL A 189 -5.78 12.44 -1.73
N ALA A 190 -4.50 12.18 -1.54
CA ALA A 190 -3.43 13.16 -1.53
C ALA A 190 -2.50 12.90 -2.72
N ILE A 191 -2.36 13.87 -3.62
CA ILE A 191 -1.48 13.78 -4.79
C ILE A 191 -0.12 14.39 -4.42
N THR A 192 0.96 13.67 -4.69
CA THR A 192 2.31 14.16 -4.41
C THR A 192 2.63 15.38 -5.27
N GLY A 193 2.82 16.53 -4.62
CA GLY A 193 3.06 17.82 -5.30
C GLY A 193 1.82 18.44 -5.97
N GLY A 194 0.64 17.89 -5.68
CA GLY A 194 -0.65 18.32 -6.22
C GLY A 194 -1.43 19.25 -5.29
N PRO A 195 -2.75 19.36 -5.51
CA PRO A 195 -3.66 20.15 -4.67
C PRO A 195 -3.76 19.58 -3.26
N ALA A 196 -4.45 20.32 -2.37
CA ALA A 196 -4.79 19.82 -1.04
C ALA A 196 -5.53 18.47 -1.13
N PRO A 197 -5.40 17.59 -0.11
CA PRO A 197 -6.14 16.34 -0.09
C PRO A 197 -7.64 16.56 -0.30
N PHE A 198 -8.25 15.71 -1.12
CA PHE A 198 -9.66 15.82 -1.48
C PHE A 198 -10.38 14.47 -1.29
N PRO A 199 -11.67 14.48 -1.01
CA PRO A 199 -12.45 13.25 -0.92
C PRO A 199 -12.63 12.61 -2.29
N CYS A 200 -12.51 11.30 -2.38
CA CYS A 200 -12.92 10.52 -3.54
C CYS A 200 -14.16 9.68 -3.21
N THR A 201 -14.99 9.44 -4.19
CA THR A 201 -16.28 8.76 -4.04
C THR A 201 -16.30 7.43 -4.79
N ALA A 202 -17.36 6.65 -4.57
CA ALA A 202 -17.54 5.34 -5.20
C ALA A 202 -16.32 4.42 -5.02
N LEU A 203 -15.77 4.38 -3.79
CA LEU A 203 -14.66 3.52 -3.46
C LEU A 203 -15.06 2.05 -3.64
N THR A 204 -14.33 1.33 -4.48
CA THR A 204 -14.51 -0.10 -4.73
C THR A 204 -13.25 -0.86 -4.34
N VAL A 205 -13.41 -1.94 -3.59
CA VAL A 205 -12.34 -2.86 -3.19
C VAL A 205 -12.62 -4.21 -3.80
N GLY A 206 -11.63 -4.77 -4.49
CA GLY A 206 -11.75 -6.10 -5.09
C GLY A 206 -12.45 -6.13 -6.45
N GLY A 207 -12.61 -4.98 -7.11
CA GLY A 207 -12.98 -4.93 -8.52
C GLY A 207 -11.80 -5.42 -9.36
N SER A 208 -11.95 -6.54 -10.07
CA SER A 208 -11.07 -6.82 -11.19
C SER A 208 -11.27 -5.69 -12.19
N THR A 209 -10.26 -4.87 -12.41
CA THR A 209 -10.21 -4.03 -13.61
C THR A 209 -10.15 -4.99 -14.77
N SER A 210 -11.32 -5.34 -15.31
CA SER A 210 -11.40 -6.01 -16.60
C SER A 210 -10.84 -5.00 -17.60
N SER A 211 -9.55 -5.07 -17.85
CA SER A 211 -9.02 -4.59 -19.11
C SER A 211 -9.81 -5.38 -20.16
N SER A 212 -10.76 -4.73 -20.82
CA SER A 212 -11.35 -5.28 -22.03
C SER A 212 -10.21 -5.39 -23.03
N ALA A 213 -9.56 -6.56 -23.03
CA ALA A 213 -8.69 -6.96 -24.11
C ALA A 213 -9.55 -6.88 -25.38
N GLY A 214 -9.20 -5.98 -26.27
CA GLY A 214 -9.71 -5.99 -27.63
C GLY A 214 -9.45 -7.37 -28.26
N PRO A 215 -10.23 -7.77 -29.26
CA PRO A 215 -10.10 -9.10 -29.87
C PRO A 215 -8.75 -9.24 -30.56
N ASP A 216 -8.02 -10.25 -30.14
CA ASP A 216 -7.04 -11.04 -30.84
C ASP A 216 -6.08 -10.35 -31.84
N ASP A 217 -4.86 -10.17 -31.40
CA ASP A 217 -3.72 -10.48 -32.27
C ASP A 217 -2.83 -11.48 -31.51
N GLY A 218 -2.68 -12.68 -32.09
CA GLY A 218 -2.08 -13.86 -31.46
C GLY A 218 -0.60 -13.68 -31.17
N GLY A 219 -0.30 -12.99 -30.10
CA GLY A 219 1.02 -12.87 -29.48
C GLY A 219 1.00 -13.61 -28.14
N GLU A 220 1.92 -14.55 -28.03
CA GLU A 220 2.22 -15.32 -26.82
C GLU A 220 2.30 -14.40 -25.60
N ALA A 221 1.25 -14.42 -24.79
CA ALA A 221 1.13 -13.63 -23.56
C ALA A 221 2.17 -14.14 -22.56
N GLY A 222 3.28 -13.44 -22.47
CA GLY A 222 4.14 -13.50 -21.29
C GLY A 222 3.29 -13.19 -20.07
N ALA A 223 3.11 -14.16 -19.17
CA ALA A 223 2.46 -13.95 -17.90
C ALA A 223 3.06 -12.71 -17.21
N PRO A 224 2.26 -11.79 -16.69
CA PRO A 224 2.81 -10.71 -15.89
C PRO A 224 3.39 -11.34 -14.62
N THR A 225 4.72 -11.45 -14.58
CA THR A 225 5.47 -11.77 -13.37
C THR A 225 5.51 -10.52 -12.48
N GLY A 226 4.40 -10.23 -11.86
CA GLY A 226 4.25 -9.26 -10.81
C GLY A 226 3.38 -9.89 -9.74
N ASP A 227 4.03 -10.36 -8.69
CA ASP A 227 3.40 -10.91 -7.48
C ASP A 227 2.70 -9.78 -6.71
N SER A 228 1.67 -9.18 -7.30
CA SER A 228 0.77 -8.28 -6.60
C SER A 228 -0.36 -9.10 -5.99
N SER A 229 -0.04 -9.78 -4.88
CA SER A 229 -1.00 -10.52 -4.04
C SER A 229 -2.01 -9.61 -3.33
N GLY A 230 -2.24 -8.39 -3.84
CA GLY A 230 -3.16 -7.39 -3.31
C GLY A 230 -4.45 -7.32 -4.12
N GLN A 231 -5.53 -6.89 -3.45
CA GLN A 231 -6.76 -6.55 -4.14
C GLN A 231 -6.70 -5.13 -4.68
N SER A 232 -7.19 -4.92 -5.91
CA SER A 232 -7.27 -3.57 -6.47
C SER A 232 -8.30 -2.74 -5.71
N VAL A 233 -7.95 -1.50 -5.46
CA VAL A 233 -8.85 -0.48 -4.93
C VAL A 233 -8.95 0.65 -5.95
N SER A 234 -10.14 1.15 -6.17
CA SER A 234 -10.39 2.24 -7.10
C SER A 234 -11.41 3.22 -6.52
N CYS A 235 -11.21 4.52 -6.75
CA CYS A 235 -12.19 5.55 -6.43
C CYS A 235 -12.21 6.67 -7.47
N VAL A 236 -13.36 7.31 -7.64
CA VAL A 236 -13.58 8.36 -8.63
C VAL A 236 -13.08 9.71 -8.09
N VAL A 237 -12.34 10.43 -8.92
CA VAL A 237 -11.89 11.80 -8.63
C VAL A 237 -13.03 12.78 -8.93
N PRO A 238 -13.37 13.72 -8.03
CA PRO A 238 -14.35 14.76 -8.29
C PRO A 238 -13.94 15.64 -9.48
N GLY A 239 -14.92 16.04 -10.31
CA GLY A 239 -14.66 16.79 -11.54
C GLY A 239 -14.20 18.25 -11.33
N ASP A 240 -14.29 18.78 -10.13
CA ASP A 240 -13.79 20.09 -9.71
C ASP A 240 -12.28 20.12 -9.41
N VAL A 241 -11.67 18.94 -9.27
CA VAL A 241 -10.24 18.80 -9.00
C VAL A 241 -9.47 18.58 -10.31
N THR A 242 -8.55 19.47 -10.60
CA THR A 242 -7.69 19.32 -11.78
C THR A 242 -6.57 18.33 -11.49
N VAL A 243 -6.58 17.20 -12.19
CA VAL A 243 -5.57 16.15 -12.10
C VAL A 243 -5.10 15.70 -13.48
N PHE A 244 -3.99 14.99 -13.51
CA PHE A 244 -3.43 14.42 -14.74
C PHE A 244 -3.18 12.92 -14.56
N SER A 245 -3.36 12.17 -15.62
CA SER A 245 -3.05 10.73 -15.63
C SER A 245 -1.57 10.48 -15.36
N GLY A 246 -1.28 9.45 -14.58
CA GLY A 246 0.08 9.04 -14.22
C GLY A 246 0.65 9.70 -12.96
N LEU A 247 -0.09 10.60 -12.31
CA LEU A 247 0.36 11.17 -11.03
C LEU A 247 0.32 10.14 -9.91
N ALA A 248 1.39 10.12 -9.12
CA ALA A 248 1.41 9.33 -7.89
C ALA A 248 0.52 9.99 -6.83
N ALA A 249 -0.27 9.18 -6.17
CA ALA A 249 -1.20 9.59 -5.14
C ALA A 249 -1.14 8.64 -3.94
N ARG A 250 -1.58 9.11 -2.79
CA ARG A 250 -1.84 8.29 -1.60
C ARG A 250 -3.33 8.30 -1.32
N LEU A 251 -3.92 7.12 -1.33
CA LEU A 251 -5.32 6.92 -0.98
C LEU A 251 -5.40 6.50 0.49
N THR A 252 -6.11 7.27 1.29
CA THR A 252 -6.41 6.96 2.70
C THR A 252 -7.87 6.54 2.81
N ILE A 253 -8.08 5.33 3.32
CA ILE A 253 -9.39 4.70 3.45
C ILE A 253 -9.73 4.62 4.93
N PRO A 254 -10.81 5.26 5.42
CA PRO A 254 -11.23 5.15 6.80
C PRO A 254 -11.78 3.75 7.06
N ALA A 255 -11.11 3.02 7.95
CA ALA A 255 -11.48 1.64 8.29
C ALA A 255 -12.30 1.54 9.58
N GLY A 256 -12.48 2.65 10.29
CA GLY A 256 -13.27 2.76 11.49
C GLY A 256 -12.70 3.80 12.46
N VAL A 257 -13.59 4.35 13.30
CA VAL A 257 -13.23 5.26 14.38
C VAL A 257 -13.91 4.78 15.65
N ALA A 258 -13.17 4.68 16.76
CA ALA A 258 -13.72 4.46 18.08
C ALA A 258 -13.35 5.65 18.96
N THR A 259 -14.34 6.31 19.54
CA THR A 259 -14.20 7.47 20.41
C THR A 259 -14.52 7.08 21.85
N ASP A 260 -13.81 7.68 22.80
CA ASP A 260 -14.04 7.46 24.24
C ASP A 260 -13.87 5.98 24.64
N VAL A 261 -12.88 5.30 24.05
CA VAL A 261 -12.58 3.89 24.34
C VAL A 261 -11.29 3.75 25.13
N LEU A 262 -11.19 2.66 25.90
CA LEU A 262 -9.93 2.32 26.60
C LEU A 262 -8.87 1.91 25.59
N THR A 263 -7.68 2.47 25.70
CA THR A 263 -6.57 2.27 24.77
C THR A 263 -5.34 1.76 25.48
N VAL A 264 -4.64 0.83 24.82
CA VAL A 264 -3.32 0.35 25.24
C VAL A 264 -2.39 0.27 24.01
N PRO A 265 -1.06 0.43 24.19
CA PRO A 265 -0.13 0.20 23.10
C PRO A 265 -0.22 -1.23 22.60
N LEU A 266 -0.08 -1.41 21.28
CA LEU A 266 -0.10 -2.75 20.69
C LEU A 266 1.07 -3.62 21.18
N THR A 267 2.20 -3.00 21.59
CA THR A 267 3.36 -3.66 22.19
C THR A 267 3.10 -4.28 23.55
N ALA A 268 2.07 -3.82 24.26
CA ALA A 268 1.67 -4.33 25.57
C ALA A 268 0.80 -5.60 25.49
N VAL A 269 0.30 -5.93 24.30
CA VAL A 269 -0.69 -6.99 24.09
C VAL A 269 -0.05 -8.21 23.43
N GLU A 270 -0.21 -9.37 24.06
CA GLU A 270 0.11 -10.66 23.49
C GLU A 270 -1.19 -11.32 22.99
N GLY A 271 -1.32 -11.58 21.67
CA GLY A 271 -2.53 -12.23 21.18
C GLY A 271 -2.79 -12.05 19.70
N ALA A 272 -4.02 -12.32 19.30
CA ALA A 272 -4.51 -12.21 17.93
C ALA A 272 -5.78 -11.33 17.88
N ALA A 273 -6.29 -11.09 16.68
CA ALA A 273 -7.48 -10.27 16.47
C ALA A 273 -8.66 -10.68 17.39
N GLY A 274 -9.17 -9.72 18.14
CA GLY A 274 -10.34 -9.86 19.01
C GLY A 274 -10.05 -10.37 20.42
N LYS A 275 -8.90 -11.00 20.70
CA LYS A 275 -8.52 -11.49 22.03
C LYS A 275 -7.04 -11.29 22.28
N GLY A 276 -6.68 -10.82 23.47
CA GLY A 276 -5.31 -10.64 23.88
C GLY A 276 -5.10 -10.90 25.37
N VAL A 277 -3.85 -10.91 25.76
CA VAL A 277 -3.41 -11.02 27.17
C VAL A 277 -2.49 -9.83 27.41
N VAL A 278 -2.67 -9.15 28.53
CA VAL A 278 -1.79 -8.06 28.99
C VAL A 278 -1.24 -8.41 30.38
N SER A 279 -0.09 -7.86 30.67
CA SER A 279 0.52 -7.96 32.00
C SER A 279 0.14 -6.72 32.81
N VAL A 280 -0.77 -6.88 33.75
CA VAL A 280 -1.24 -5.80 34.65
C VAL A 280 -0.33 -5.74 35.88
N VAL A 281 0.05 -4.56 36.28
CA VAL A 281 0.89 -4.32 37.47
C VAL A 281 0.01 -3.95 38.63
N GLY A 282 0.03 -4.79 39.67
CA GLY A 282 -0.67 -4.55 40.93
C GLY A 282 -0.05 -3.44 41.76
N ALA A 283 -0.78 -2.92 42.75
CA ALA A 283 -0.30 -1.88 43.67
C ALA A 283 0.90 -2.35 44.53
N ASP A 284 1.12 -3.65 44.65
CA ASP A 284 2.25 -4.27 45.31
C ASP A 284 3.47 -4.50 44.39
N GLY A 285 3.39 -4.10 43.14
CA GLY A 285 4.42 -4.29 42.11
C GLY A 285 4.41 -5.71 41.51
N SER A 286 3.47 -6.56 41.87
CA SER A 286 3.30 -7.85 41.20
C SER A 286 2.72 -7.72 39.81
N THR A 287 3.15 -8.59 38.90
CA THR A 287 2.62 -8.61 37.52
C THR A 287 1.69 -9.81 37.34
N GLU A 288 0.47 -9.56 36.89
CA GLU A 288 -0.55 -10.57 36.61
C GLU A 288 -0.93 -10.56 35.15
N LYS A 289 -0.98 -11.73 34.50
CA LYS A 289 -1.51 -11.86 33.14
C LYS A 289 -3.04 -11.84 33.19
N ARG A 290 -3.63 -10.95 32.40
CA ARG A 290 -5.08 -10.77 32.31
C ARG A 290 -5.56 -10.88 30.88
N ASP A 291 -6.59 -11.71 30.66
CA ASP A 291 -7.27 -11.84 29.37
C ASP A 291 -8.10 -10.59 29.09
N ILE A 292 -7.96 -10.07 27.87
CA ILE A 292 -8.69 -8.90 27.40
C ILE A 292 -9.38 -9.17 26.07
N THR A 293 -10.44 -8.43 25.81
CA THR A 293 -11.08 -8.38 24.50
C THR A 293 -10.65 -7.12 23.76
N LEU A 294 -10.26 -7.30 22.50
CA LEU A 294 -9.72 -6.24 21.65
C LEU A 294 -10.77 -5.79 20.63
N GLY A 295 -10.77 -4.51 20.34
CA GLY A 295 -11.55 -3.88 19.28
C GLY A 295 -10.67 -3.47 18.10
N ILE A 296 -10.89 -2.24 17.60
CA ILE A 296 -10.13 -1.69 16.48
C ILE A 296 -8.72 -1.28 16.92
N ASN A 297 -7.78 -1.25 15.97
CA ASN A 297 -6.42 -0.76 16.17
C ASN A 297 -5.98 0.11 14.99
N ASP A 298 -5.03 1.02 15.24
CA ASP A 298 -4.40 1.87 14.22
C ASP A 298 -3.00 1.38 13.81
N GLY A 299 -2.53 0.28 14.41
CA GLY A 299 -1.17 -0.25 14.25
C GLY A 299 -0.20 0.19 15.35
N THR A 300 -0.58 1.14 16.20
CA THR A 300 0.23 1.65 17.32
C THR A 300 -0.49 1.38 18.65
N ILE A 301 -1.77 1.70 18.72
CA ILE A 301 -2.65 1.48 19.87
C ILE A 301 -3.83 0.61 19.48
N VAL A 302 -4.39 -0.07 20.46
CA VAL A 302 -5.55 -0.96 20.28
C VAL A 302 -6.62 -0.65 21.32
N GLU A 303 -7.87 -0.73 20.88
CA GLU A 303 -9.05 -0.62 21.74
C GLU A 303 -9.16 -1.85 22.64
N VAL A 304 -9.46 -1.61 23.91
CA VAL A 304 -9.83 -2.65 24.87
C VAL A 304 -11.33 -2.54 25.17
N THR A 305 -12.10 -3.52 24.69
CA THR A 305 -13.55 -3.56 24.91
C THR A 305 -13.96 -4.25 26.20
N GLY A 306 -13.00 -4.93 26.86
CA GLY A 306 -13.24 -5.57 28.15
C GLY A 306 -11.98 -6.18 28.76
N GLY A 307 -11.98 -6.33 30.09
CA GLY A 307 -10.90 -6.92 30.87
C GLY A 307 -9.99 -5.92 31.57
N LEU A 308 -10.05 -4.63 31.23
CA LEU A 308 -9.30 -3.55 31.91
C LEU A 308 -10.23 -2.42 32.33
N ALA A 309 -9.75 -1.62 33.28
CA ALA A 309 -10.36 -0.36 33.70
C ALA A 309 -9.43 0.83 33.41
N GLU A 310 -10.00 2.02 33.32
CA GLU A 310 -9.23 3.26 33.22
C GLU A 310 -8.31 3.42 34.43
N GLY A 311 -7.05 3.70 34.20
CA GLY A 311 -6.03 3.87 35.21
C GLY A 311 -5.31 2.58 35.63
N ASP A 312 -5.71 1.38 35.14
CA ASP A 312 -4.95 0.16 35.32
C ASP A 312 -3.52 0.37 34.74
N LEU A 313 -2.49 -0.09 35.48
CA LEU A 313 -1.11 -0.06 34.99
C LEU A 313 -0.81 -1.36 34.25
N VAL A 314 -0.34 -1.25 33.01
CA VAL A 314 0.10 -2.41 32.22
C VAL A 314 1.56 -2.24 31.80
N LEU A 315 2.26 -3.36 31.61
CA LEU A 315 3.62 -3.31 31.05
C LEU A 315 3.54 -2.85 29.59
N GLU A 316 4.43 -1.92 29.20
CA GLU A 316 4.49 -1.38 27.84
C GLU A 316 4.91 -2.44 26.82
N PHE A 317 5.66 -3.46 27.25
CA PHE A 317 6.14 -4.55 26.41
C PHE A 317 5.77 -5.90 27.01
N VAL A 318 5.48 -6.86 26.13
CA VAL A 318 5.20 -8.24 26.56
C VAL A 318 6.49 -8.85 27.12
N PRO A 319 6.49 -9.32 28.40
CA PRO A 319 7.67 -9.96 28.97
C PRO A 319 8.08 -11.21 28.20
N GLY A 320 9.35 -11.27 27.79
CA GLY A 320 9.88 -12.42 27.04
C GLY A 320 9.57 -12.43 25.56
N ALA A 321 8.93 -11.42 25.01
CA ALA A 321 8.87 -11.22 23.58
C ALA A 321 10.31 -11.05 23.05
N ALA A 322 10.70 -11.85 22.05
CA ALA A 322 11.97 -11.65 21.37
C ALA A 322 11.99 -10.22 20.84
N ALA A 323 13.07 -9.48 21.12
CA ALA A 323 13.26 -8.18 20.48
C ALA A 323 13.05 -8.36 18.99
N ALA A 324 12.26 -7.46 18.39
CA ALA A 324 12.09 -7.48 16.94
C ALA A 324 13.49 -7.55 16.32
N PRO A 325 13.72 -8.40 15.30
CA PRO A 325 15.00 -8.50 14.66
C PRO A 325 15.38 -7.10 14.23
N GLN A 326 16.41 -6.54 14.87
CA GLN A 326 17.01 -5.28 14.45
C GLN A 326 17.43 -5.56 13.03
N GLY A 327 16.85 -4.83 12.07
CA GLY A 327 17.11 -5.06 10.65
C GLY A 327 18.61 -5.17 10.45
N ASP A 328 19.04 -6.18 9.71
CA ASP A 328 20.43 -6.44 9.43
C ASP A 328 21.12 -5.15 9.01
N CYS A 329 21.92 -4.57 9.92
CA CYS A 329 22.75 -3.40 9.64
C CYS A 329 23.93 -3.82 8.74
N VAL A 330 23.62 -4.51 7.65
CA VAL A 330 24.60 -4.94 6.65
C VAL A 330 24.50 -4.00 5.46
N ASP A 331 25.60 -3.38 5.10
CA ASP A 331 25.71 -2.59 3.87
C ASP A 331 25.42 -3.51 2.66
N PRO A 332 24.36 -3.26 1.89
CA PRO A 332 23.99 -4.11 0.75
C PRO A 332 25.01 -4.13 -0.38
N ALA A 333 25.95 -3.17 -0.40
CA ALA A 333 26.99 -3.09 -1.44
C ALA A 333 28.29 -3.79 -1.04
N THR A 334 28.61 -3.85 0.25
CA THR A 334 29.92 -4.36 0.75
C THR A 334 29.78 -5.56 1.67
N GLY A 335 28.58 -5.85 2.23
CA GLY A 335 28.37 -6.91 3.20
C GLY A 335 29.02 -6.63 4.56
N ALA A 336 29.42 -5.41 4.82
CA ALA A 336 30.05 -5.03 6.08
C ALA A 336 29.01 -4.74 7.16
N ASP A 337 29.28 -5.17 8.38
CA ASP A 337 28.44 -4.93 9.56
C ASP A 337 28.57 -3.46 9.99
N LEU A 338 27.48 -2.69 9.91
CA LEU A 338 27.42 -1.26 10.22
C LEU A 338 27.04 -0.96 11.68
N CYS A 339 26.80 -2.01 12.48
CA CYS A 339 26.41 -1.91 13.88
C CYS A 339 27.58 -2.22 14.82
N SER A 340 28.66 -1.44 14.81
CA SER A 340 29.73 -1.51 15.83
C SER A 340 29.97 -0.17 16.50
#